data_0d9d99dd126334410def219160be26c4
#
_entry.id   0d9d99dd126334410def219160be26c4
#
_cell.length_a   1.000
_cell.length_b   1.000
_cell.length_c   1.000
_cell.angle_alpha   90.00
_cell.angle_beta   90.00
_cell.angle_gamma   90.00
#
_symmetry.space_group_name_H-M   'P 1'
#
loop_
_entity.id
_entity.type
_entity.pdbx_description
1 polymer ?
#
loop_
_entity_poly.entity_id
_entity_poly.type
_entity_poly.pdbx_seq_one_letter_code
_entity_poly.pdbx_strand_id
1 'polypeptide(L)'
;VGMSIATLLSQHHDVIAVDVVKEKVDMINARRSPIQDEYIEQFLTEKQLRLRATLDARSAYREADIVVIAAPTNYDTERNHFDTSHVEEVIDLVVETNPDALMVIKSTIPVGYTRELYLRYARRFQQEERTAGCTHRKFRLLFSPEFLRESKALYDNLYPSRIIVGYPKFLKGEAFTEENKRIACVMSDHAEDDARLFAQLLKEGAMSDDVAVLFMGMKEAEAVKLFANTYLALRV
;
A
#
# COMPACT_ATOMS: atom_id res chain seq x y z
N VAL A 1 6.36 5.62 -7.23
CA VAL A 1 6.03 5.12 -5.87
C VAL A 1 6.58 3.71 -5.68
N GLY A 2 6.10 2.71 -6.42
CA GLY A 2 6.47 1.30 -6.21
C GLY A 2 7.98 1.05 -6.22
N MET A 3 8.68 1.56 -7.23
CA MET A 3 10.14 1.38 -7.35
C MET A 3 10.92 2.02 -6.20
N SER A 4 10.52 3.22 -5.75
CA SER A 4 11.19 3.89 -4.64
C SER A 4 10.99 3.16 -3.30
N ILE A 5 9.80 2.64 -3.03
CA ILE A 5 9.54 1.80 -1.84
C ILE A 5 10.30 0.46 -1.94
N ALA A 6 10.31 -0.17 -3.11
CA ALA A 6 11.06 -1.42 -3.30
C ALA A 6 12.57 -1.21 -3.05
N THR A 7 13.14 -0.12 -3.55
CA THR A 7 14.55 0.23 -3.30
C THR A 7 14.80 0.54 -1.83
N LEU A 8 13.90 1.32 -1.18
CA LEU A 8 14.01 1.66 0.24
C LEU A 8 14.06 0.42 1.12
N LEU A 9 13.06 -0.47 0.98
CA LEU A 9 12.91 -1.64 1.83
C LEU A 9 13.97 -2.71 1.55
N SER A 10 14.43 -2.84 0.31
CA SER A 10 15.42 -3.85 -0.07
C SER A 10 16.82 -3.64 0.51
N GLN A 11 17.07 -2.52 1.18
CA GLN A 11 18.28 -2.31 1.97
C GLN A 11 18.37 -3.28 3.14
N HIS A 12 17.22 -3.67 3.73
CA HIS A 12 17.15 -4.45 4.96
C HIS A 12 16.31 -5.73 4.82
N HIS A 13 15.40 -5.80 3.85
CA HIS A 13 14.42 -6.88 3.67
C HIS A 13 14.51 -7.49 2.27
N ASP A 14 14.04 -8.74 2.13
CA ASP A 14 13.90 -9.40 0.83
C ASP A 14 12.67 -8.86 0.11
N VAL A 15 12.87 -8.21 -1.02
CA VAL A 15 11.82 -7.53 -1.78
C VAL A 15 11.68 -8.12 -3.18
N ILE A 16 10.43 -8.42 -3.53
CA ILE A 16 10.07 -8.85 -4.87
C ILE A 16 9.19 -7.78 -5.52
N ALA A 17 9.74 -7.07 -6.50
CA ALA A 17 8.97 -6.15 -7.32
C ALA A 17 8.17 -6.91 -8.38
N VAL A 18 6.86 -6.75 -8.38
CA VAL A 18 5.97 -7.32 -9.40
C VAL A 18 5.59 -6.22 -10.38
N ASP A 19 5.80 -6.44 -11.66
CA ASP A 19 5.35 -5.55 -12.73
C ASP A 19 4.82 -6.39 -13.91
N VAL A 20 3.89 -5.85 -14.67
CA VAL A 20 3.33 -6.50 -15.86
C VAL A 20 4.18 -6.28 -17.13
N VAL A 21 5.12 -5.34 -17.08
CA VAL A 21 5.99 -4.96 -18.20
C VAL A 21 7.33 -5.68 -18.09
N LYS A 22 7.57 -6.61 -19.02
CA LYS A 22 8.77 -7.45 -19.03
C LYS A 22 10.07 -6.64 -19.04
N GLU A 23 10.12 -5.58 -19.81
CA GLU A 23 11.30 -4.72 -19.95
C GLU A 23 11.68 -4.07 -18.62
N LYS A 24 10.70 -3.66 -17.81
CA LYS A 24 10.95 -3.11 -16.47
C LYS A 24 11.50 -4.19 -15.52
N VAL A 25 10.93 -5.39 -15.56
CA VAL A 25 11.41 -6.54 -14.78
C VAL A 25 12.86 -6.85 -15.14
N ASP A 26 13.17 -6.92 -16.43
CA ASP A 26 14.54 -7.18 -16.91
C ASP A 26 15.53 -6.07 -16.48
N MET A 27 15.10 -4.81 -16.54
CA MET A 27 15.92 -3.68 -16.09
C MET A 27 16.23 -3.77 -14.59
N ILE A 28 15.24 -3.99 -13.74
CA ILE A 28 15.43 -4.10 -12.29
C ILE A 28 16.39 -5.24 -11.95
N ASN A 29 16.21 -6.42 -12.58
CA ASN A 29 17.07 -7.57 -12.36
C ASN A 29 18.50 -7.35 -12.89
N ALA A 30 18.66 -6.49 -13.90
CA ALA A 30 19.96 -6.02 -14.39
C ALA A 30 20.53 -4.82 -13.61
N ARG A 31 19.96 -4.48 -12.44
CA ARG A 31 20.38 -3.34 -11.62
C ARG A 31 20.29 -1.99 -12.35
N ARG A 32 19.30 -1.83 -13.21
CA ARG A 32 19.00 -0.58 -13.92
C ARG A 32 17.62 -0.06 -13.53
N SER A 33 17.51 1.24 -13.33
CA SER A 33 16.23 1.85 -13.00
C SER A 33 15.29 1.89 -14.22
N PRO A 34 14.03 1.44 -14.08
CA PRO A 34 13.02 1.60 -15.13
C PRO A 34 12.35 2.99 -15.14
N ILE A 35 12.77 3.88 -14.27
CA ILE A 35 12.25 5.25 -14.13
C ILE A 35 13.41 6.23 -13.93
N GLN A 36 13.17 7.49 -14.25
CA GLN A 36 14.13 8.58 -13.99
C GLN A 36 14.10 8.97 -12.50
N ASP A 37 15.10 8.55 -11.74
CA ASP A 37 15.31 8.92 -10.34
C ASP A 37 16.78 8.64 -10.01
N GLU A 38 17.58 9.69 -9.88
CA GLU A 38 19.03 9.57 -9.66
C GLU A 38 19.39 8.74 -8.44
N TYR A 39 18.62 8.86 -7.36
CA TYR A 39 18.85 8.08 -6.14
C TYR A 39 18.55 6.59 -6.34
N ILE A 40 17.50 6.25 -7.11
CA ILE A 40 17.23 4.84 -7.45
C ILE A 40 18.36 4.27 -8.30
N GLU A 41 18.83 5.00 -9.32
CA GLU A 41 19.93 4.60 -10.18
C GLU A 41 21.20 4.36 -9.37
N GLN A 42 21.55 5.30 -8.48
CA GLN A 42 22.68 5.19 -7.59
C GLN A 42 22.55 3.98 -6.67
N PHE A 43 21.41 3.80 -5.99
CA PHE A 43 21.22 2.69 -5.05
C PHE A 43 21.27 1.33 -5.74
N LEU A 44 20.70 1.20 -6.93
CA LEU A 44 20.76 -0.05 -7.70
C LEU A 44 22.18 -0.43 -8.11
N THR A 45 23.05 0.56 -8.36
CA THR A 45 24.44 0.32 -8.80
C THR A 45 25.42 0.19 -7.64
N GLU A 46 25.26 0.96 -6.56
CA GLU A 46 26.25 1.08 -5.49
C GLU A 46 25.90 0.25 -4.23
N LYS A 47 24.63 -0.09 -4.02
CA LYS A 47 24.19 -0.81 -2.83
C LYS A 47 23.91 -2.28 -3.09
N GLN A 48 24.18 -3.09 -2.09
CA GLN A 48 23.76 -4.50 -2.11
C GLN A 48 22.29 -4.60 -1.68
N LEU A 49 21.40 -4.42 -2.64
CA LEU A 49 19.96 -4.51 -2.40
C LEU A 49 19.46 -5.95 -2.52
N ARG A 50 18.64 -6.39 -1.57
CA ARG A 50 17.92 -7.66 -1.62
C ARG A 50 16.65 -7.51 -2.44
N LEU A 51 16.81 -7.12 -3.72
CA LEU A 51 15.73 -6.81 -4.65
C LEU A 51 15.81 -7.72 -5.87
N ARG A 52 14.70 -8.36 -6.20
CA ARG A 52 14.45 -9.03 -7.48
C ARG A 52 13.12 -8.58 -8.06
N ALA A 53 12.90 -8.74 -9.34
CA ALA A 53 11.65 -8.43 -10.01
C ALA A 53 11.11 -9.66 -10.75
N THR A 54 9.77 -9.75 -10.89
CA THR A 54 9.11 -10.86 -11.57
C THR A 54 7.82 -10.41 -12.26
N LEU A 55 7.43 -11.18 -13.30
CA LEU A 55 6.09 -11.11 -13.91
C LEU A 55 5.09 -12.04 -13.20
N ASP A 56 5.59 -13.01 -12.40
CA ASP A 56 4.75 -13.98 -11.71
C ASP A 56 4.28 -13.41 -10.36
N ALA A 57 3.17 -12.66 -10.41
CA ALA A 57 2.53 -12.07 -9.26
C ALA A 57 2.05 -13.14 -8.25
N ARG A 58 1.49 -14.25 -8.76
CA ARG A 58 0.92 -15.30 -7.92
C ARG A 58 1.96 -15.97 -7.04
N SER A 59 3.12 -16.31 -7.59
CA SER A 59 4.23 -16.87 -6.80
C SER A 59 4.79 -15.84 -5.82
N ALA A 60 4.95 -14.58 -6.22
CA ALA A 60 5.45 -13.54 -5.36
C ALA A 60 4.55 -13.29 -4.15
N TYR A 61 3.22 -13.20 -4.37
CA TYR A 61 2.28 -12.93 -3.27
C TYR A 61 2.10 -14.11 -2.32
N ARG A 62 2.27 -15.34 -2.80
CA ARG A 62 2.16 -16.55 -1.97
C ARG A 62 3.17 -16.57 -0.82
N GLU A 63 4.35 -16.03 -1.04
CA GLU A 63 5.46 -16.03 -0.09
C GLU A 63 5.59 -14.70 0.69
N ALA A 64 4.75 -13.70 0.38
CA ALA A 64 4.88 -12.38 0.95
C ALA A 64 4.23 -12.26 2.33
N ASP A 65 4.95 -11.73 3.31
CA ASP A 65 4.37 -11.29 4.58
C ASP A 65 3.58 -9.98 4.40
N ILE A 66 4.09 -9.10 3.52
CA ILE A 66 3.51 -7.77 3.26
C ILE A 66 3.47 -7.52 1.75
N VAL A 67 2.33 -7.10 1.24
CA VAL A 67 2.16 -6.67 -0.15
C VAL A 67 1.87 -5.18 -0.23
N VAL A 68 2.82 -4.41 -0.74
CA VAL A 68 2.67 -2.96 -0.96
C VAL A 68 2.08 -2.72 -2.34
N ILE A 69 0.89 -2.15 -2.39
CA ILE A 69 0.14 -1.92 -3.63
C ILE A 69 0.40 -0.48 -4.11
N ALA A 70 1.15 -0.37 -5.21
CA ALA A 70 1.48 0.88 -5.86
C ALA A 70 1.04 0.89 -7.35
N ALA A 71 -0.08 0.22 -7.62
CA ALA A 71 -0.67 0.16 -8.96
C ALA A 71 -1.14 1.56 -9.42
N PRO A 72 -1.09 1.88 -10.71
CA PRO A 72 -1.57 3.15 -11.22
C PRO A 72 -3.08 3.30 -10.98
N THR A 73 -3.47 4.52 -10.60
CA THR A 73 -4.87 4.93 -10.43
C THR A 73 -5.07 6.18 -11.26
N ASN A 74 -5.65 6.03 -12.45
CA ASN A 74 -5.89 7.16 -13.34
C ASN A 74 -7.20 7.85 -12.97
N TYR A 75 -7.21 9.18 -13.02
CA TYR A 75 -8.43 9.95 -12.85
C TYR A 75 -9.09 10.17 -14.20
N ASP A 76 -10.29 9.63 -14.38
CA ASP A 76 -11.14 9.87 -15.54
C ASP A 76 -11.91 11.19 -15.33
N THR A 77 -11.52 12.24 -16.06
CA THR A 77 -12.12 13.57 -15.94
C THR A 77 -13.53 13.64 -16.52
N GLU A 78 -13.89 12.74 -17.43
CA GLU A 78 -15.24 12.70 -18.03
C GLU A 78 -16.25 12.06 -17.06
N ARG A 79 -15.81 11.03 -16.34
CA ARG A 79 -16.64 10.30 -15.37
C ARG A 79 -16.46 10.80 -13.93
N ASN A 80 -15.55 11.75 -13.70
CA ASN A 80 -15.17 12.21 -12.36
C ASN A 80 -14.87 11.05 -11.39
N HIS A 81 -14.13 10.06 -11.87
CA HIS A 81 -13.90 8.80 -11.15
C HIS A 81 -12.43 8.38 -11.24
N PHE A 82 -11.90 7.83 -10.14
CA PHE A 82 -10.62 7.15 -10.14
C PHE A 82 -10.80 5.72 -10.63
N ASP A 83 -10.01 5.32 -11.62
CA ASP A 83 -9.90 3.92 -12.00
C ASP A 83 -9.01 3.18 -10.98
N THR A 84 -9.65 2.43 -10.10
CA THR A 84 -9.00 1.62 -9.06
C THR A 84 -8.93 0.14 -9.43
N SER A 85 -9.26 -0.23 -10.66
CA SER A 85 -9.35 -1.63 -11.11
C SER A 85 -8.05 -2.40 -10.85
N HIS A 86 -6.90 -1.81 -11.16
CA HIS A 86 -5.61 -2.46 -10.92
C HIS A 86 -5.27 -2.65 -9.44
N VAL A 87 -5.74 -1.75 -8.57
CA VAL A 87 -5.61 -1.94 -7.11
C VAL A 87 -6.45 -3.12 -6.66
N GLU A 88 -7.68 -3.23 -7.18
CA GLU A 88 -8.61 -4.32 -6.85
C GLU A 88 -8.11 -5.67 -7.38
N GLU A 89 -7.57 -5.73 -8.60
CA GLU A 89 -6.95 -6.93 -9.16
C GLU A 89 -5.82 -7.47 -8.27
N VAL A 90 -4.96 -6.58 -7.76
CA VAL A 90 -3.89 -6.99 -6.85
C VAL A 90 -4.47 -7.52 -5.54
N ILE A 91 -5.44 -6.82 -4.94
CA ILE A 91 -6.08 -7.24 -3.68
C ILE A 91 -6.77 -8.60 -3.85
N ASP A 92 -7.54 -8.78 -4.93
CA ASP A 92 -8.22 -10.05 -5.21
C ASP A 92 -7.22 -11.21 -5.34
N LEU A 93 -6.12 -10.99 -6.06
CA LEU A 93 -5.09 -12.00 -6.24
C LEU A 93 -4.37 -12.33 -4.92
N VAL A 94 -4.09 -11.34 -4.08
CA VAL A 94 -3.49 -11.56 -2.75
C VAL A 94 -4.45 -12.35 -1.86
N VAL A 95 -5.71 -11.93 -1.77
CA VAL A 95 -6.74 -12.62 -0.96
C VAL A 95 -6.95 -14.07 -1.42
N GLU A 96 -6.79 -14.35 -2.71
CA GLU A 96 -6.89 -15.72 -3.27
C GLU A 96 -5.66 -16.56 -2.95
N THR A 97 -4.44 -15.97 -3.03
CA THR A 97 -3.19 -16.73 -2.96
C THR A 97 -2.57 -16.79 -1.57
N ASN A 98 -2.73 -15.72 -0.78
CA ASN A 98 -2.17 -15.57 0.56
C ASN A 98 -3.06 -14.65 1.42
N PRO A 99 -4.17 -15.19 1.96
CA PRO A 99 -5.13 -14.39 2.71
C PRO A 99 -4.58 -13.81 4.01
N ASP A 100 -3.43 -14.27 4.50
CA ASP A 100 -2.81 -13.82 5.73
C ASP A 100 -1.82 -12.65 5.51
N ALA A 101 -1.48 -12.35 4.25
CA ALA A 101 -0.59 -11.25 3.94
C ALA A 101 -1.18 -9.89 4.36
N LEU A 102 -0.33 -9.04 4.91
CA LEU A 102 -0.68 -7.64 5.16
C LEU A 102 -0.62 -6.85 3.85
N MET A 103 -1.73 -6.28 3.44
CA MET A 103 -1.79 -5.40 2.27
C MET A 103 -1.69 -3.93 2.66
N VAL A 104 -0.90 -3.15 1.92
CA VAL A 104 -0.76 -1.71 2.15
C VAL A 104 -0.94 -0.96 0.84
N ILE A 105 -2.02 -0.20 0.71
CA ILE A 105 -2.25 0.66 -0.45
C ILE A 105 -1.38 1.92 -0.32
N LYS A 106 -0.55 2.16 -1.34
CA LYS A 106 0.25 3.40 -1.52
C LYS A 106 -0.26 4.24 -2.69
N SER A 107 -1.08 3.66 -3.57
CA SER A 107 -1.72 4.36 -4.69
C SER A 107 -2.67 5.45 -4.19
N THR A 108 -2.85 6.51 -4.99
CA THR A 108 -3.84 7.54 -4.70
C THR A 108 -5.25 7.00 -4.93
N ILE A 109 -6.09 7.05 -3.91
CA ILE A 109 -7.46 6.52 -3.92
C ILE A 109 -8.45 7.57 -3.41
N PRO A 110 -9.74 7.46 -3.75
CA PRO A 110 -10.77 8.35 -3.24
C PRO A 110 -10.97 8.24 -1.73
N VAL A 111 -11.48 9.30 -1.10
CA VAL A 111 -11.86 9.27 0.31
C VAL A 111 -13.05 8.34 0.53
N GLY A 112 -12.90 7.39 1.44
CA GLY A 112 -13.91 6.35 1.75
C GLY A 112 -13.67 5.02 1.02
N TYR A 113 -12.75 4.96 0.08
CA TYR A 113 -12.50 3.77 -0.74
C TYR A 113 -12.11 2.54 0.09
N THR A 114 -11.22 2.69 1.05
CA THR A 114 -10.80 1.57 1.90
C THR A 114 -11.96 1.02 2.73
N ARG A 115 -12.88 1.88 3.18
CA ARG A 115 -14.12 1.45 3.87
C ARG A 115 -14.99 0.60 2.95
N GLU A 116 -15.15 1.00 1.69
CA GLU A 116 -15.92 0.23 0.70
C GLU A 116 -15.30 -1.13 0.43
N LEU A 117 -13.97 -1.21 0.36
CA LEU A 117 -13.24 -2.49 0.26
C LEU A 117 -13.56 -3.39 1.46
N TYR A 118 -13.45 -2.89 2.69
CA TYR A 118 -13.79 -3.68 3.89
C TYR A 118 -15.21 -4.21 3.86
N LEU A 119 -16.18 -3.40 3.43
CA LEU A 119 -17.58 -3.83 3.31
C LEU A 119 -17.77 -4.87 2.20
N ARG A 120 -17.06 -4.74 1.08
CA ARG A 120 -17.07 -5.70 -0.03
C ARG A 120 -16.55 -7.06 0.43
N TYR A 121 -15.37 -7.08 1.05
CA TYR A 121 -14.75 -8.33 1.52
C TYR A 121 -15.50 -8.93 2.72
N ALA A 122 -16.11 -8.14 3.59
CA ALA A 122 -16.99 -8.66 4.63
C ALA A 122 -18.18 -9.44 4.04
N ARG A 123 -18.81 -8.90 2.98
CA ARG A 123 -19.91 -9.61 2.29
C ARG A 123 -19.41 -10.88 1.60
N ARG A 124 -18.26 -10.81 0.90
CA ARG A 124 -17.65 -11.95 0.22
C ARG A 124 -17.33 -13.07 1.19
N PHE A 125 -16.67 -12.80 2.29
CA PHE A 125 -16.29 -13.80 3.28
C PHE A 125 -17.52 -14.43 3.97
N GLN A 126 -18.54 -13.61 4.32
CA GLN A 126 -19.81 -14.13 4.85
C GLN A 126 -20.52 -15.07 3.87
N GLN A 127 -20.44 -14.79 2.58
CA GLN A 127 -21.04 -15.66 1.57
C GLN A 127 -20.25 -16.97 1.41
N GLU A 128 -18.92 -16.89 1.42
CA GLU A 128 -18.03 -18.05 1.39
C GLU A 128 -18.26 -18.95 2.62
N GLU A 129 -18.39 -18.38 3.83
CA GLU A 129 -18.70 -19.11 5.06
C GLU A 129 -20.03 -19.89 5.00
N ARG A 130 -21.07 -19.28 4.42
CA ARG A 130 -22.37 -19.95 4.27
C ARG A 130 -22.32 -21.16 3.33
N THR A 131 -21.43 -21.14 2.35
CA THR A 131 -21.32 -22.19 1.33
C THR A 131 -20.30 -23.26 1.67
N ALA A 132 -19.23 -22.93 2.36
CA ALA A 132 -18.09 -23.82 2.61
C ALA A 132 -17.90 -24.26 4.07
N GLY A 133 -18.73 -23.74 5.01
CA GLY A 133 -18.63 -24.09 6.43
C GLY A 133 -17.34 -23.63 7.06
N CYS A 134 -17.31 -22.37 7.45
CA CYS A 134 -16.36 -21.75 8.38
C CYS A 134 -14.94 -21.44 7.92
N THR A 135 -14.64 -20.15 7.81
CA THR A 135 -13.33 -19.61 8.17
C THR A 135 -13.52 -18.16 8.63
N HIS A 136 -13.11 -17.85 9.85
CA HIS A 136 -13.00 -16.46 10.32
C HIS A 136 -11.85 -15.75 9.59
N ARG A 137 -12.00 -15.55 8.27
CA ARG A 137 -11.00 -14.88 7.45
C ARG A 137 -10.91 -13.42 7.85
N LYS A 138 -9.69 -12.95 8.04
CA LYS A 138 -9.40 -11.55 8.31
C LYS A 138 -8.94 -10.85 7.04
N PHE A 139 -9.33 -9.59 6.89
CA PHE A 139 -8.91 -8.72 5.80
C PHE A 139 -7.91 -7.72 6.36
N ARG A 140 -6.62 -7.95 6.09
CA ARG A 140 -5.51 -7.15 6.61
C ARG A 140 -5.13 -6.10 5.59
N LEU A 141 -5.72 -4.92 5.69
CA LEU A 141 -5.49 -3.82 4.75
C LEU A 141 -5.19 -2.52 5.51
N LEU A 142 -4.13 -1.84 5.07
CA LEU A 142 -3.74 -0.49 5.50
C LEU A 142 -3.76 0.46 4.32
N PHE A 143 -3.82 1.76 4.61
CA PHE A 143 -3.57 2.82 3.65
C PHE A 143 -2.42 3.70 4.13
N SER A 144 -1.38 3.86 3.33
CA SER A 144 -0.25 4.74 3.66
C SER A 144 0.00 5.69 2.49
N PRO A 145 -0.53 6.93 2.54
CA PRO A 145 -0.35 7.91 1.48
C PRO A 145 1.13 8.23 1.25
N GLU A 146 1.45 8.66 0.03
CA GLU A 146 2.75 9.16 -0.36
C GLU A 146 2.69 10.67 -0.68
N PHE A 147 3.80 11.36 -0.52
CA PHE A 147 3.97 12.79 -0.79
C PHE A 147 5.26 13.03 -1.58
N LEU A 148 5.51 12.16 -2.56
CA LEU A 148 6.75 12.08 -3.31
C LEU A 148 6.74 13.06 -4.49
N ARG A 149 7.87 13.71 -4.71
CA ARG A 149 8.10 14.51 -5.90
C ARG A 149 8.51 13.60 -7.06
N GLU A 150 8.09 13.97 -8.25
CA GLU A 150 8.52 13.29 -9.47
C GLU A 150 10.06 13.37 -9.61
N SER A 151 10.66 12.28 -10.08
CA SER A 151 12.12 12.12 -10.22
C SER A 151 12.97 12.25 -8.94
N LYS A 152 12.32 12.35 -7.75
CA LYS A 152 12.99 12.40 -6.43
C LYS A 152 12.32 11.49 -5.41
N ALA A 153 11.61 10.47 -5.88
CA ALA A 153 10.78 9.63 -5.04
C ALA A 153 11.59 8.85 -3.99
N LEU A 154 12.77 8.35 -4.34
CA LEU A 154 13.61 7.67 -3.35
C LEU A 154 14.19 8.65 -2.33
N TYR A 155 14.66 9.83 -2.77
CA TYR A 155 15.13 10.86 -1.85
C TYR A 155 14.06 11.23 -0.81
N ASP A 156 12.81 11.44 -1.25
CA ASP A 156 11.70 11.80 -0.37
C ASP A 156 11.31 10.65 0.59
N ASN A 157 11.56 9.40 0.21
CA ASN A 157 11.41 8.25 1.11
C ASN A 157 12.60 8.08 2.08
N LEU A 158 13.82 8.44 1.66
CA LEU A 158 15.00 8.42 2.54
C LEU A 158 14.95 9.54 3.59
N TYR A 159 14.36 10.68 3.23
CA TYR A 159 14.22 11.87 4.10
C TYR A 159 12.75 12.30 4.21
N PRO A 160 11.89 11.44 4.72
CA PRO A 160 10.46 11.75 4.77
C PRO A 160 10.17 12.82 5.82
N SER A 161 9.36 13.81 5.47
CA SER A 161 8.88 14.81 6.44
C SER A 161 7.97 14.19 7.50
N ARG A 162 7.28 13.14 7.15
CA ARG A 162 6.37 12.36 8.01
C ARG A 162 6.00 11.04 7.35
N ILE A 163 5.69 10.05 8.16
CA ILE A 163 5.09 8.78 7.74
C ILE A 163 3.64 8.77 8.25
N ILE A 164 2.69 8.50 7.37
CA ILE A 164 1.27 8.39 7.73
C ILE A 164 0.83 6.96 7.44
N VAL A 165 0.20 6.33 8.43
CA VAL A 165 -0.40 5.01 8.28
C VAL A 165 -1.83 5.04 8.77
N GLY A 166 -2.78 4.85 7.85
CA GLY A 166 -4.19 4.65 8.12
C GLY A 166 -4.50 3.17 8.32
N TYR A 167 -5.23 2.86 9.37
CA TYR A 167 -5.68 1.51 9.69
C TYR A 167 -7.16 1.52 10.08
N PRO A 168 -7.87 0.39 10.02
CA PRO A 168 -9.27 0.32 10.41
C PRO A 168 -9.40 0.66 11.89
N LYS A 169 -10.01 1.81 12.18
CA LYS A 169 -10.21 2.35 13.51
C LYS A 169 -11.60 2.96 13.59
N PHE A 170 -12.31 2.61 14.65
CA PHE A 170 -13.58 3.28 14.98
C PHE A 170 -13.33 4.38 16.01
N LEU A 171 -13.84 5.57 15.75
CA LEU A 171 -13.74 6.69 16.69
C LEU A 171 -14.61 6.44 17.92
N LYS A 172 -14.12 6.86 19.10
CA LYS A 172 -14.94 6.84 20.32
C LYS A 172 -16.22 7.65 20.10
N GLY A 173 -17.40 7.00 20.23
CA GLY A 173 -18.69 7.63 20.04
C GLY A 173 -19.27 7.50 18.63
N GLU A 174 -18.57 6.89 17.68
CA GLU A 174 -19.20 6.48 16.42
C GLU A 174 -20.33 5.48 16.71
N ALA A 175 -21.49 5.76 16.11
CA ALA A 175 -22.62 4.83 16.20
C ALA A 175 -22.18 3.46 15.65
N PHE A 176 -22.42 2.41 16.41
CA PHE A 176 -22.08 1.04 16.01
C PHE A 176 -23.11 0.55 14.99
N THR A 177 -23.02 1.12 13.79
CA THR A 177 -23.88 0.79 12.66
C THR A 177 -23.70 -0.66 12.23
N GLU A 178 -24.66 -1.22 11.49
CA GLU A 178 -24.54 -2.56 10.92
C GLU A 178 -23.34 -2.69 9.98
N GLU A 179 -22.96 -1.61 9.28
CA GLU A 179 -21.75 -1.57 8.46
C GLU A 179 -20.47 -1.65 9.30
N ASN A 180 -20.41 -0.88 10.39
CA ASN A 180 -19.27 -0.90 11.31
C ASN A 180 -19.11 -2.28 11.96
N LYS A 181 -20.20 -2.95 12.32
CA LYS A 181 -20.18 -4.34 12.81
C LYS A 181 -19.60 -5.30 11.77
N ARG A 182 -20.00 -5.17 10.50
CA ARG A 182 -19.47 -6.00 9.40
C ARG A 182 -17.97 -5.78 9.21
N ILE A 183 -17.51 -4.54 9.23
CA ILE A 183 -16.07 -4.22 9.15
C ILE A 183 -15.34 -4.84 10.35
N ALA A 184 -15.85 -4.66 11.57
CA ALA A 184 -15.25 -5.21 12.78
C ALA A 184 -15.10 -6.73 12.75
N CYS A 185 -16.03 -7.46 12.11
CA CYS A 185 -15.93 -8.92 11.99
C CYS A 185 -14.72 -9.37 11.14
N VAL A 186 -14.35 -8.60 10.10
CA VAL A 186 -13.31 -9.00 9.16
C VAL A 186 -11.98 -8.26 9.34
N MET A 187 -11.97 -7.14 10.06
CA MET A 187 -10.72 -6.45 10.35
C MET A 187 -9.79 -7.30 11.24
N SER A 188 -8.48 -7.12 11.06
CA SER A 188 -7.49 -7.73 11.94
C SER A 188 -7.64 -7.23 13.37
N ASP A 189 -7.55 -8.14 14.33
CA ASP A 189 -7.51 -7.79 15.76
C ASP A 189 -6.21 -7.06 16.12
N HIS A 190 -5.17 -7.16 15.25
CA HIS A 190 -3.86 -6.54 15.35
C HIS A 190 -3.65 -5.39 14.37
N ALA A 191 -4.71 -4.73 13.88
CA ALA A 191 -4.61 -3.71 12.84
C ALA A 191 -3.70 -2.52 13.23
N GLU A 192 -3.64 -2.16 14.50
CA GLU A 192 -2.71 -1.13 14.99
C GLU A 192 -1.27 -1.63 15.02
N ASP A 193 -1.04 -2.88 15.40
CA ASP A 193 0.30 -3.51 15.39
C ASP A 193 0.81 -3.65 13.94
N ASP A 194 -0.07 -4.04 13.01
CA ASP A 194 0.22 -4.06 11.58
C ASP A 194 0.65 -2.67 11.06
N ALA A 195 -0.05 -1.62 11.50
CA ALA A 195 0.30 -0.25 11.13
C ALA A 195 1.65 0.19 11.72
N ARG A 196 1.94 -0.18 12.96
CA ARG A 196 3.23 0.09 13.63
C ARG A 196 4.37 -0.66 12.96
N LEU A 197 4.16 -1.93 12.61
CA LEU A 197 5.12 -2.74 11.87
C LEU A 197 5.47 -2.07 10.53
N PHE A 198 4.47 -1.70 9.74
CA PHE A 198 4.74 -1.06 8.45
C PHE A 198 5.46 0.29 8.58
N ALA A 199 5.08 1.11 9.56
CA ALA A 199 5.76 2.36 9.84
C ALA A 199 7.23 2.15 10.25
N GLN A 200 7.51 1.10 11.03
CA GLN A 200 8.87 0.73 11.42
C GLN A 200 9.72 0.35 10.20
N LEU A 201 9.19 -0.47 9.28
CA LEU A 201 9.90 -0.84 8.05
C LEU A 201 10.29 0.38 7.22
N LEU A 202 9.39 1.37 7.12
CA LEU A 202 9.69 2.62 6.41
C LEU A 202 10.77 3.43 7.14
N LYS A 203 10.78 3.45 8.48
CA LYS A 203 11.80 4.13 9.28
C LYS A 203 13.16 3.47 9.16
N GLU A 204 13.22 2.14 9.14
CA GLU A 204 14.47 1.39 8.98
C GLU A 204 15.17 1.71 7.66
N GLY A 205 14.41 1.96 6.59
CA GLY A 205 14.97 2.37 5.30
C GLY A 205 15.31 3.86 5.21
N ALA A 206 14.75 4.69 6.09
CA ALA A 206 14.97 6.14 6.07
C ALA A 206 16.35 6.51 6.62
N MET A 207 16.90 7.62 6.12
CA MET A 207 18.16 8.20 6.58
C MET A 207 17.97 9.32 7.61
N SER A 208 16.71 9.64 7.95
CA SER A 208 16.37 10.64 8.96
C SER A 208 16.15 9.98 10.32
N ASP A 209 16.84 10.44 11.36
CA ASP A 209 16.73 9.86 12.71
C ASP A 209 15.39 10.18 13.39
N ASP A 210 14.81 11.35 13.14
CA ASP A 210 13.59 11.82 13.79
C ASP A 210 12.46 12.05 12.78
N VAL A 211 11.84 10.95 12.36
CA VAL A 211 10.69 10.99 11.46
C VAL A 211 9.39 10.90 12.24
N ALA A 212 8.55 11.93 12.12
CA ALA A 212 7.22 11.92 12.71
C ALA A 212 6.36 10.83 12.10
N VAL A 213 5.78 9.95 12.92
CA VAL A 213 4.85 8.90 12.51
C VAL A 213 3.44 9.24 13.00
N LEU A 214 2.48 9.28 12.09
CA LEU A 214 1.09 9.60 12.38
C LEU A 214 0.21 8.38 12.09
N PHE A 215 -0.43 7.87 13.13
CA PHE A 215 -1.41 6.80 13.04
C PHE A 215 -2.82 7.36 13.13
N MET A 216 -3.67 7.02 12.17
CA MET A 216 -5.04 7.56 12.08
C MET A 216 -6.00 6.53 11.46
N GLY A 217 -7.29 6.85 11.41
CA GLY A 217 -8.25 6.06 10.64
C GLY A 217 -7.96 6.14 9.14
N MET A 218 -8.41 5.15 8.39
CA MET A 218 -8.13 5.05 6.95
C MET A 218 -8.73 6.23 6.19
N LYS A 219 -9.96 6.62 6.53
CA LYS A 219 -10.66 7.75 5.89
C LYS A 219 -9.93 9.08 6.14
N GLU A 220 -9.39 9.27 7.34
CA GLU A 220 -8.59 10.43 7.68
C GLU A 220 -7.29 10.47 6.86
N ALA A 221 -6.61 9.32 6.71
CA ALA A 221 -5.40 9.23 5.90
C ALA A 221 -5.66 9.52 4.41
N GLU A 222 -6.79 9.03 3.87
CA GLU A 222 -7.25 9.33 2.51
C GLU A 222 -7.53 10.83 2.35
N ALA A 223 -8.22 11.44 3.32
CA ALA A 223 -8.51 12.87 3.32
C ALA A 223 -7.23 13.72 3.37
N VAL A 224 -6.24 13.35 4.18
CA VAL A 224 -4.95 14.04 4.24
C VAL A 224 -4.26 14.04 2.86
N LYS A 225 -4.29 12.91 2.12
CA LYS A 225 -3.74 12.84 0.76
C LYS A 225 -4.47 13.77 -0.20
N LEU A 226 -5.80 13.77 -0.16
CA LEU A 226 -6.63 14.64 -1.00
C LEU A 226 -6.31 16.12 -0.74
N PHE A 227 -6.31 16.55 0.53
CA PHE A 227 -6.02 17.93 0.91
C PHE A 227 -4.60 18.36 0.52
N ALA A 228 -3.60 17.49 0.72
CA ALA A 228 -2.23 17.80 0.34
C ALA A 228 -2.09 18.01 -1.18
N ASN A 229 -2.70 17.15 -2.00
CA ASN A 229 -2.67 17.27 -3.45
C ASN A 229 -3.42 18.54 -3.91
N THR A 230 -4.59 18.81 -3.35
CA THR A 230 -5.38 20.02 -3.67
C THR A 230 -4.61 21.29 -3.31
N TYR A 231 -4.00 21.32 -2.13
CA TYR A 231 -3.21 22.49 -1.70
C TYR A 231 -2.01 22.74 -2.62
N LEU A 232 -1.32 21.70 -3.06
CA LEU A 232 -0.22 21.84 -4.02
C LEU A 232 -0.70 22.35 -5.38
N ALA A 233 -1.83 21.83 -5.88
CA ALA A 233 -2.43 22.27 -7.14
C ALA A 233 -2.89 23.74 -7.13
N LEU A 234 -3.27 24.27 -5.96
CA LEU A 234 -3.68 25.69 -5.82
C LEU A 234 -2.51 26.66 -5.71
N ARG A 235 -1.28 26.19 -5.58
CA ARG A 235 -0.06 27.01 -5.45
C ARG A 235 0.71 27.22 -6.76
N VAL A 236 0.23 26.66 -7.87
CA VAL A 236 0.83 26.76 -9.21
C VAL A 236 0.29 27.97 -9.97
#